data_1201ce5987357bf50f79d39777903327
#
_entry.id   1201ce5987357bf50f79d39777903327
#
_cell.length_a   1.000
_cell.length_b   1.000
_cell.length_c   1.000
_cell.angle_alpha   90.00
_cell.angle_beta   90.00
_cell.angle_gamma   90.00
#
_symmetry.space_group_name_H-M   'P 1'
#
loop_
_entity.id
_entity.type
_entity.pdbx_description
1 polymer ?
#
loop_
_entity_poly.entity_id
_entity_poly.type
_entity_poly.pdbx_seq_one_letter_code
_entity_poly.pdbx_strand_id
1 'polypeptide(L)'
;MLGFASASGPARALQGLTGRLCDVVDLSARAASGASRRSAENSNEAAEEFELRSHRIQSIFDEEIMPALLVDLPMRPLKKVEEPVLYVVGGQPGAGKSTLVDSIRDRLSDVGGAAVIQADELEKFHPAYSRLYREDDFTAHDYLYPTAQKLRDVFEDFLIPRPYNVLLEGGNTDPRGTLARIQRIGESRTRTHMEVIALPREQSDLARLERFVNGRETDGFGRYVTRQTHDRLYLGSSELVRLVESESPVPVDSLRIRTRAEILYENHRMSDGQWHDQPRAWTALEDERNREWTREERRTFEDRVTRLSELVASKTSQDPARWAPLVAEIDGLRVLAEPKLFGLAT
;
A
#
# COMPACT_ATOMS: atom_id res chain seq x y z
N MET A 1 -56.37 52.44 21.54
CA MET A 1 -55.90 52.00 20.22
C MET A 1 -54.38 51.99 20.26
N LEU A 2 -53.83 50.81 20.42
CA LEU A 2 -52.37 50.58 20.56
C LEU A 2 -51.87 50.07 19.21
N GLY A 3 -50.95 50.85 18.58
CA GLY A 3 -50.29 50.50 17.35
C GLY A 3 -49.13 49.57 17.60
N PHE A 4 -49.05 48.43 16.88
CA PHE A 4 -47.92 47.53 16.85
C PHE A 4 -46.86 48.01 15.85
N ALA A 5 -45.68 48.26 16.33
CA ALA A 5 -44.48 48.49 15.53
C ALA A 5 -43.82 47.14 15.19
N SER A 6 -43.64 46.89 13.89
CA SER A 6 -42.94 45.72 13.39
C SER A 6 -41.39 45.91 13.49
N ALA A 7 -40.73 45.04 14.20
CA ALA A 7 -39.27 44.98 14.21
C ALA A 7 -38.76 44.11 13.05
N SER A 8 -38.13 44.74 12.06
CA SER A 8 -37.41 44.08 10.97
C SER A 8 -35.89 44.24 11.13
N GLY A 9 -35.19 43.14 11.38
CA GLY A 9 -33.74 42.98 11.24
C GLY A 9 -33.19 42.09 12.33
N PRO A 10 -32.45 41.05 12.03
CA PRO A 10 -31.13 41.05 11.38
C PRO A 10 -30.87 39.84 10.40
N ALA A 11 -31.81 39.53 9.51
CA ALA A 11 -31.62 38.37 8.63
C ALA A 11 -30.74 38.64 7.38
N ARG A 12 -30.41 39.90 7.10
CA ARG A 12 -29.61 40.25 5.89
C ARG A 12 -28.07 40.19 6.10
N ALA A 13 -27.58 40.17 7.33
CA ALA A 13 -26.13 40.12 7.60
C ALA A 13 -25.52 38.73 7.48
N LEU A 14 -26.31 37.68 7.65
CA LEU A 14 -25.84 36.27 7.58
C LEU A 14 -25.73 35.70 6.15
N GLN A 15 -26.51 36.22 5.20
CA GLN A 15 -26.45 35.77 3.79
C GLN A 15 -25.22 36.27 3.03
N GLY A 16 -24.58 37.36 3.47
CA GLY A 16 -23.34 37.88 2.85
C GLY A 16 -22.08 37.19 3.30
N LEU A 17 -22.09 36.51 4.45
CA LEU A 17 -20.93 35.80 5.01
C LEU A 17 -20.82 34.36 4.48
N THR A 18 -21.93 33.69 4.22
CA THR A 18 -21.95 32.32 3.67
C THR A 18 -21.52 32.30 2.21
N GLY A 19 -21.89 33.30 1.39
CA GLY A 19 -21.45 33.41 -0.01
C GLY A 19 -19.92 33.60 -0.14
N ARG A 20 -19.31 34.42 0.70
CA ARG A 20 -17.85 34.67 0.65
C ARG A 20 -17.02 33.50 1.16
N LEU A 21 -17.54 32.72 2.09
CA LEU A 21 -16.85 31.47 2.57
C LEU A 21 -16.89 30.37 1.51
N CYS A 22 -18.00 30.21 0.77
CA CYS A 22 -18.07 29.27 -0.35
C CYS A 22 -17.12 29.64 -1.48
N ASP A 23 -17.02 30.92 -1.84
CA ASP A 23 -16.11 31.39 -2.90
C ASP A 23 -14.62 31.20 -2.53
N VAL A 24 -14.24 31.39 -1.26
CA VAL A 24 -12.87 31.18 -0.79
C VAL A 24 -12.52 29.69 -0.76
N VAL A 25 -13.44 28.82 -0.38
CA VAL A 25 -13.25 27.37 -0.37
C VAL A 25 -13.14 26.83 -1.80
N ASP A 26 -13.93 27.34 -2.75
CA ASP A 26 -13.89 26.91 -4.16
C ASP A 26 -12.61 27.43 -4.88
N LEU A 27 -12.13 28.61 -4.56
CA LEU A 27 -10.85 29.14 -5.07
C LEU A 27 -9.64 28.38 -4.51
N SER A 28 -9.66 28.00 -3.23
CA SER A 28 -8.59 27.18 -2.64
C SER A 28 -8.58 25.75 -3.16
N ALA A 29 -9.74 25.14 -3.40
CA ALA A 29 -9.87 23.83 -4.00
C ALA A 29 -9.40 23.83 -5.47
N ARG A 30 -9.70 24.87 -6.25
CA ARG A 30 -9.21 25.01 -7.63
C ARG A 30 -7.71 25.30 -7.70
N ALA A 31 -7.15 26.08 -6.78
CA ALA A 31 -5.71 26.30 -6.69
C ALA A 31 -4.96 25.04 -6.29
N ALA A 32 -5.47 24.26 -5.33
CA ALA A 32 -4.91 22.97 -4.93
C ALA A 32 -4.99 21.93 -6.06
N SER A 33 -6.09 21.89 -6.83
CA SER A 33 -6.23 20.98 -7.98
C SER A 33 -5.30 21.36 -9.14
N GLY A 34 -5.09 22.65 -9.37
CA GLY A 34 -4.17 23.14 -10.40
C GLY A 34 -2.68 22.92 -10.04
N ALA A 35 -2.33 23.09 -8.78
CA ALA A 35 -0.99 22.77 -8.28
C ALA A 35 -0.72 21.26 -8.30
N SER A 36 -1.69 20.44 -7.93
CA SER A 36 -1.60 18.98 -7.99
C SER A 36 -1.44 18.44 -9.43
N ARG A 37 -2.15 19.02 -10.40
CA ARG A 37 -2.00 18.63 -11.82
C ARG A 37 -0.65 19.02 -12.40
N ARG A 38 -0.14 20.21 -12.15
CA ARG A 38 1.18 20.64 -12.61
C ARG A 38 2.30 19.87 -11.94
N SER A 39 2.15 19.50 -10.67
CA SER A 39 3.09 18.64 -9.95
C SER A 39 3.10 17.23 -10.54
N ALA A 40 1.95 16.66 -10.90
CA ALA A 40 1.84 15.35 -11.53
C ALA A 40 2.40 15.34 -12.97
N GLU A 41 2.17 16.39 -13.76
CA GLU A 41 2.72 16.53 -15.11
C GLU A 41 4.25 16.67 -15.06
N ASN A 42 4.79 17.50 -14.18
CA ASN A 42 6.24 17.63 -13.98
C ASN A 42 6.89 16.34 -13.45
N SER A 43 6.17 15.58 -12.59
CA SER A 43 6.66 14.29 -12.09
C SER A 43 6.74 13.24 -13.20
N ASN A 44 5.77 13.22 -14.14
CA ASN A 44 5.78 12.28 -15.26
C ASN A 44 6.91 12.59 -16.25
N GLU A 45 7.12 13.86 -16.64
CA GLU A 45 8.23 14.24 -17.52
C GLU A 45 9.58 13.94 -16.89
N ALA A 46 9.74 14.20 -15.59
CA ALA A 46 10.96 13.91 -14.88
C ALA A 46 11.18 12.40 -14.66
N ALA A 47 10.11 11.61 -14.49
CA ALA A 47 10.21 10.16 -14.40
C ALA A 47 10.71 9.53 -15.71
N GLU A 48 10.31 10.06 -16.88
CA GLU A 48 10.77 9.60 -18.18
C GLU A 48 12.30 9.77 -18.36
N GLU A 49 12.92 10.77 -17.75
CA GLU A 49 14.38 10.97 -17.78
C GLU A 49 15.14 9.82 -17.11
N PHE A 50 14.57 9.22 -16.06
CA PHE A 50 15.18 8.10 -15.33
C PHE A 50 14.71 6.74 -15.81
N GLU A 51 13.76 6.68 -16.75
CA GLU A 51 13.22 5.42 -17.23
C GLU A 51 14.25 4.66 -18.08
N LEU A 52 14.61 3.46 -17.64
CA LEU A 52 15.59 2.64 -18.34
C LEU A 52 15.01 2.04 -19.62
N ARG A 53 15.85 1.97 -20.66
CA ARG A 53 15.52 1.30 -21.93
C ARG A 53 15.45 -0.22 -21.74
N SER A 54 14.66 -0.89 -22.58
CA SER A 54 14.38 -2.33 -22.47
C SER A 54 15.64 -3.20 -22.40
N HIS A 55 16.70 -2.88 -23.20
CA HIS A 55 17.95 -3.65 -23.17
C HIS A 55 18.67 -3.52 -21.82
N ARG A 56 18.60 -2.35 -21.16
CA ARG A 56 19.19 -2.17 -19.83
C ARG A 56 18.38 -2.88 -18.74
N ILE A 57 17.04 -2.88 -18.86
CA ILE A 57 16.15 -3.67 -18.01
C ILE A 57 16.53 -5.15 -18.07
N GLN A 58 16.70 -5.70 -19.31
CA GLN A 58 17.07 -7.08 -19.49
C GLN A 58 18.46 -7.39 -18.92
N SER A 59 19.46 -6.52 -19.15
CA SER A 59 20.81 -6.67 -18.59
C SER A 59 20.78 -6.72 -17.04
N ILE A 60 20.04 -5.80 -16.39
CA ILE A 60 19.88 -5.81 -14.92
C ILE A 60 19.24 -7.13 -14.45
N PHE A 61 18.21 -7.58 -15.16
CA PHE A 61 17.56 -8.83 -14.81
C PHE A 61 18.52 -10.03 -14.91
N ASP A 62 19.24 -10.15 -16.02
CA ASP A 62 20.12 -11.29 -16.32
C ASP A 62 21.39 -11.29 -15.45
N GLU A 63 21.96 -10.11 -15.17
CA GLU A 63 23.24 -9.97 -14.50
C GLU A 63 23.14 -9.78 -12.99
N GLU A 64 22.04 -9.20 -12.49
CA GLU A 64 21.90 -8.84 -11.08
C GLU A 64 20.76 -9.60 -10.39
N ILE A 65 19.54 -9.61 -10.98
CA ILE A 65 18.35 -10.20 -10.32
C ILE A 65 18.35 -11.71 -10.42
N MET A 66 18.53 -12.27 -11.63
CA MET A 66 18.48 -13.71 -11.84
C MET A 66 19.59 -14.47 -11.08
N PRO A 67 20.84 -14.03 -11.03
CA PRO A 67 21.84 -14.68 -10.20
C PRO A 67 21.51 -14.64 -8.71
N ALA A 68 21.02 -13.50 -8.22
CA ALA A 68 20.62 -13.39 -6.81
C ALA A 68 19.48 -14.36 -6.43
N LEU A 69 18.58 -14.66 -7.37
CA LEU A 69 17.51 -15.64 -7.17
C LEU A 69 17.98 -17.09 -7.17
N LEU A 70 18.99 -17.41 -7.99
CA LEU A 70 19.41 -18.78 -8.22
C LEU A 70 20.61 -19.19 -7.34
N VAL A 71 21.43 -18.24 -6.89
CA VAL A 71 22.74 -18.55 -6.30
C VAL A 71 22.92 -18.04 -4.88
N ASP A 72 22.30 -16.92 -4.49
CA ASP A 72 22.79 -16.15 -3.35
C ASP A 72 21.71 -15.61 -2.40
N LEU A 73 20.61 -16.31 -2.24
CA LEU A 73 19.77 -16.02 -1.10
C LEU A 73 20.37 -16.70 0.14
N PRO A 74 20.42 -16.04 1.30
CA PRO A 74 20.81 -16.68 2.56
C PRO A 74 19.86 -17.84 2.93
N MET A 75 18.86 -18.04 2.11
CA MET A 75 17.94 -19.15 2.10
C MET A 75 18.11 -19.94 0.81
N ARG A 76 18.15 -21.25 0.91
CA ARG A 76 18.31 -22.28 -0.11
C ARG A 76 17.93 -21.84 -1.53
N PRO A 77 18.74 -22.17 -2.56
CA PRO A 77 18.47 -21.78 -3.95
C PRO A 77 17.10 -22.31 -4.40
N LEU A 78 16.42 -21.54 -5.27
CA LEU A 78 15.16 -21.97 -5.88
C LEU A 78 15.33 -23.31 -6.58
N LYS A 79 14.45 -24.25 -6.28
CA LYS A 79 14.39 -25.55 -6.94
C LYS A 79 13.09 -25.69 -7.72
N LYS A 80 13.18 -26.41 -8.85
CA LYS A 80 12.00 -26.84 -9.56
C LYS A 80 11.19 -27.79 -8.68
N VAL A 81 9.88 -27.62 -8.67
CA VAL A 81 8.94 -28.43 -7.90
C VAL A 81 7.91 -29.05 -8.83
N GLU A 82 7.38 -30.23 -8.46
CA GLU A 82 6.38 -30.92 -9.29
C GLU A 82 5.04 -30.20 -9.27
N GLU A 83 4.66 -29.66 -8.11
CA GLU A 83 3.41 -28.93 -7.89
C GLU A 83 3.70 -27.48 -7.48
N PRO A 84 4.06 -26.58 -8.44
CA PRO A 84 4.37 -25.20 -8.12
C PRO A 84 3.13 -24.43 -7.69
N VAL A 85 3.28 -23.62 -6.64
CA VAL A 85 2.18 -22.81 -6.09
C VAL A 85 2.44 -21.31 -6.28
N LEU A 86 1.33 -20.56 -6.36
CA LEU A 86 1.34 -19.09 -6.26
C LEU A 86 0.77 -18.67 -4.91
N TYR A 87 1.52 -17.91 -4.14
CA TYR A 87 1.00 -17.16 -3.01
C TYR A 87 0.87 -15.68 -3.35
N VAL A 88 -0.27 -15.10 -3.04
CA VAL A 88 -0.55 -13.66 -3.21
C VAL A 88 -0.77 -13.05 -1.85
N VAL A 89 0.03 -12.06 -1.49
CA VAL A 89 -0.10 -11.31 -0.24
C VAL A 89 -0.62 -9.93 -0.53
N GLY A 90 -1.82 -9.62 -0.03
CA GLY A 90 -2.50 -8.35 -0.19
C GLY A 90 -2.54 -7.51 1.09
N GLY A 91 -2.76 -6.22 0.92
CA GLY A 91 -2.90 -5.24 1.99
C GLY A 91 -2.19 -3.92 1.67
N GLN A 92 -2.58 -2.86 2.36
CA GLN A 92 -2.02 -1.51 2.19
C GLN A 92 -0.60 -1.39 2.79
N PRO A 93 0.15 -0.32 2.48
CA PRO A 93 1.40 0.00 3.16
C PRO A 93 1.19 0.07 4.68
N GLY A 94 2.14 -0.43 5.45
CA GLY A 94 2.03 -0.47 6.91
C GLY A 94 1.16 -1.62 7.47
N ALA A 95 0.49 -2.42 6.64
CA ALA A 95 -0.33 -3.55 7.13
C ALA A 95 0.49 -4.69 7.76
N GLY A 96 1.76 -4.85 7.39
CA GLY A 96 2.61 -5.93 7.88
C GLY A 96 2.83 -7.06 6.86
N LYS A 97 2.65 -6.76 5.57
CA LYS A 97 2.83 -7.75 4.48
C LYS A 97 4.20 -8.42 4.48
N SER A 98 5.28 -7.66 4.70
CA SER A 98 6.64 -8.22 4.67
C SER A 98 6.82 -9.34 5.69
N THR A 99 6.29 -9.21 6.90
CA THR A 99 6.32 -10.26 7.92
C THR A 99 5.56 -11.52 7.46
N LEU A 100 4.42 -11.35 6.78
CA LEU A 100 3.66 -12.47 6.22
C LEU A 100 4.40 -13.12 5.07
N VAL A 101 5.00 -12.33 4.17
CA VAL A 101 5.88 -12.79 3.08
C VAL A 101 7.01 -13.64 3.63
N ASP A 102 7.71 -13.16 4.66
CA ASP A 102 8.80 -13.92 5.31
C ASP A 102 8.30 -15.24 5.88
N SER A 103 7.17 -15.24 6.58
CA SER A 103 6.56 -16.46 7.12
C SER A 103 6.16 -17.48 6.05
N ILE A 104 5.63 -17.02 4.91
CA ILE A 104 5.30 -17.91 3.78
C ILE A 104 6.57 -18.43 3.13
N ARG A 105 7.58 -17.58 2.92
CA ARG A 105 8.88 -17.95 2.38
C ARG A 105 9.55 -19.03 3.21
N ASP A 106 9.52 -18.89 4.54
CA ASP A 106 10.09 -19.87 5.47
C ASP A 106 9.38 -21.22 5.34
N ARG A 107 8.04 -21.23 5.27
CA ARG A 107 7.25 -22.47 5.04
C ARG A 107 7.59 -23.15 3.72
N LEU A 108 7.90 -22.38 2.67
CA LEU A 108 8.23 -22.91 1.35
C LEU A 108 9.71 -23.32 1.23
N SER A 109 10.56 -22.95 2.17
CA SER A 109 12.02 -23.21 2.11
C SER A 109 12.37 -24.68 1.94
N ASP A 110 11.62 -25.59 2.58
CA ASP A 110 11.85 -27.04 2.52
C ASP A 110 11.23 -27.71 1.28
N VAL A 111 10.32 -27.00 0.59
CA VAL A 111 9.61 -27.50 -0.61
C VAL A 111 10.00 -26.72 -1.87
N GLY A 112 11.29 -26.39 -2.00
CA GLY A 112 11.86 -25.77 -3.20
C GLY A 112 12.07 -24.26 -3.13
N GLY A 113 11.72 -23.62 -2.02
CA GLY A 113 11.75 -22.16 -1.90
C GLY A 113 10.66 -21.47 -2.70
N ALA A 114 10.66 -20.15 -2.74
CA ALA A 114 9.75 -19.36 -3.57
C ALA A 114 10.46 -18.12 -4.15
N ALA A 115 10.19 -17.80 -5.41
CA ALA A 115 10.58 -16.53 -6.00
C ALA A 115 9.64 -15.42 -5.47
N VAL A 116 10.19 -14.42 -4.82
CA VAL A 116 9.42 -13.31 -4.26
C VAL A 116 9.39 -12.13 -5.21
N ILE A 117 8.20 -11.74 -5.64
CA ILE A 117 7.99 -10.59 -6.52
C ILE A 117 7.42 -9.45 -5.69
N GLN A 118 8.26 -8.46 -5.44
CA GLN A 118 7.92 -7.20 -4.75
C GLN A 118 8.43 -6.05 -5.61
N ALA A 119 7.54 -5.38 -6.35
CA ALA A 119 7.94 -4.30 -7.27
C ALA A 119 8.77 -3.23 -6.57
N ASP A 120 8.43 -2.94 -5.34
CA ASP A 120 9.12 -1.96 -4.52
C ASP A 120 10.60 -2.32 -4.22
N GLU A 121 10.91 -3.60 -4.05
CA GLU A 121 12.27 -4.07 -3.81
C GLU A 121 13.12 -4.03 -5.10
N LEU A 122 12.47 -4.06 -6.26
CA LEU A 122 13.15 -3.98 -7.56
C LEU A 122 13.71 -2.58 -7.85
N GLU A 123 13.26 -1.55 -7.15
CA GLU A 123 13.84 -0.19 -7.26
C GLU A 123 15.32 -0.17 -6.92
N LYS A 124 15.78 -1.04 -6.02
CA LYS A 124 17.19 -1.13 -5.59
C LYS A 124 18.16 -1.44 -6.73
N PHE A 125 17.67 -2.08 -7.78
CA PHE A 125 18.47 -2.41 -8.98
C PHE A 125 18.58 -1.24 -9.97
N HIS A 126 17.88 -0.13 -9.71
CA HIS A 126 18.03 1.05 -10.55
C HIS A 126 19.36 1.76 -10.25
N PRO A 127 20.21 2.09 -11.28
CA PRO A 127 21.51 2.70 -11.05
C PRO A 127 21.48 4.03 -10.25
N ALA A 128 20.38 4.79 -10.37
CA ALA A 128 20.21 6.03 -9.64
C ALA A 128 19.54 5.87 -8.24
N TYR A 129 19.23 4.65 -7.81
CA TYR A 129 18.48 4.40 -6.57
C TYR A 129 19.04 5.16 -5.37
N SER A 130 20.29 4.86 -4.99
CA SER A 130 20.91 5.47 -3.80
C SER A 130 21.08 6.99 -3.93
N ARG A 131 21.28 7.49 -5.15
CA ARG A 131 21.41 8.92 -5.41
C ARG A 131 20.09 9.64 -5.18
N LEU A 132 19.01 9.19 -5.86
CA LEU A 132 17.69 9.81 -5.79
C LEU A 132 17.13 9.80 -4.36
N TYR A 133 17.24 8.69 -3.64
CA TYR A 133 16.78 8.60 -2.26
C TYR A 133 17.56 9.50 -1.29
N ARG A 134 18.84 9.76 -1.54
CA ARG A 134 19.61 10.70 -0.73
C ARG A 134 19.34 12.16 -1.09
N GLU A 135 19.03 12.45 -2.35
CA GLU A 135 18.68 13.79 -2.82
C GLU A 135 17.29 14.21 -2.28
N ASP A 136 16.28 13.37 -2.50
CA ASP A 136 14.91 13.61 -2.03
C ASP A 136 14.14 12.30 -1.85
N ASP A 137 14.04 11.80 -0.64
CA ASP A 137 13.36 10.56 -0.30
C ASP A 137 11.82 10.69 -0.26
N PHE A 138 11.27 11.88 -0.44
CA PHE A 138 9.83 12.06 -0.63
C PHE A 138 9.38 11.73 -2.06
N THR A 139 10.21 11.97 -3.06
CA THR A 139 9.87 11.85 -4.48
C THR A 139 10.64 10.74 -5.22
N ALA A 140 11.73 10.22 -4.65
CA ALA A 140 12.58 9.21 -5.30
C ALA A 140 11.80 8.01 -5.87
N HIS A 141 10.78 7.53 -5.15
CA HIS A 141 9.91 6.45 -5.60
C HIS A 141 9.25 6.74 -6.95
N ASP A 142 8.77 7.96 -7.17
CA ASP A 142 8.06 8.34 -8.39
C ASP A 142 8.94 8.22 -9.63
N TYR A 143 10.26 8.46 -9.49
CA TYR A 143 11.25 8.32 -10.57
C TYR A 143 11.68 6.87 -10.81
N LEU A 144 11.69 6.04 -9.77
CA LEU A 144 12.22 4.68 -9.82
C LEU A 144 11.15 3.64 -10.17
N TYR A 145 9.92 3.89 -9.77
CA TYR A 145 8.83 2.92 -9.87
C TYR A 145 8.50 2.47 -11.30
N PRO A 146 8.52 3.33 -12.36
CA PRO A 146 8.32 2.88 -13.74
C PRO A 146 9.33 1.82 -14.18
N THR A 147 10.61 1.98 -13.81
CA THR A 147 11.65 0.98 -14.06
C THR A 147 11.40 -0.31 -13.24
N ALA A 148 11.04 -0.19 -11.98
CA ALA A 148 10.73 -1.34 -11.12
C ALA A 148 9.54 -2.15 -11.66
N GLN A 149 8.54 -1.49 -12.25
CA GLN A 149 7.42 -2.17 -12.91
C GLN A 149 7.90 -2.99 -14.14
N LYS A 150 8.77 -2.44 -14.97
CA LYS A 150 9.33 -3.16 -16.10
C LYS A 150 10.20 -4.34 -15.66
N LEU A 151 11.02 -4.18 -14.64
CA LEU A 151 11.81 -5.27 -14.05
C LEU A 151 10.90 -6.38 -13.52
N ARG A 152 9.80 -6.01 -12.86
CA ARG A 152 8.78 -6.96 -12.39
C ARG A 152 8.18 -7.75 -13.55
N ASP A 153 7.82 -7.07 -14.66
CA ASP A 153 7.20 -7.71 -15.79
C ASP A 153 8.16 -8.74 -16.45
N VAL A 154 9.44 -8.39 -16.59
CA VAL A 154 10.49 -9.33 -17.05
C VAL A 154 10.64 -10.50 -16.08
N PHE A 155 10.57 -10.23 -14.78
CA PHE A 155 10.67 -11.27 -13.76
C PHE A 155 9.47 -12.26 -13.81
N GLU A 156 8.26 -11.74 -13.99
CA GLU A 156 7.07 -12.56 -14.17
C GLU A 156 7.17 -13.42 -15.43
N ASP A 157 7.59 -12.84 -16.57
CA ASP A 157 7.79 -13.57 -17.82
C ASP A 157 8.85 -14.68 -17.71
N PHE A 158 9.89 -14.45 -16.92
CA PHE A 158 10.87 -15.48 -16.58
C PHE A 158 10.27 -16.63 -15.78
N LEU A 159 9.39 -16.33 -14.79
CA LEU A 159 8.85 -17.32 -13.87
C LEU A 159 7.70 -18.15 -14.48
N ILE A 160 6.86 -17.57 -15.34
CA ILE A 160 5.66 -18.21 -15.88
C ILE A 160 5.96 -19.60 -16.48
N PRO A 161 6.96 -19.78 -17.40
CA PRO A 161 7.24 -21.11 -17.99
C PRO A 161 8.03 -22.05 -17.06
N ARG A 162 8.33 -21.65 -15.84
CA ARG A 162 9.23 -22.40 -14.94
C ARG A 162 8.49 -22.90 -13.72
N PRO A 163 8.67 -24.17 -13.31
CA PRO A 163 7.95 -24.76 -12.19
C PRO A 163 8.56 -24.37 -10.83
N TYR A 164 8.62 -23.06 -10.55
CA TYR A 164 9.00 -22.54 -9.25
C TYR A 164 7.77 -22.10 -8.45
N ASN A 165 7.80 -22.21 -7.13
CA ASN A 165 6.82 -21.50 -6.31
C ASN A 165 7.05 -20.00 -6.46
N VAL A 166 5.95 -19.25 -6.51
CA VAL A 166 5.96 -17.78 -6.62
C VAL A 166 5.23 -17.18 -5.44
N LEU A 167 5.80 -16.14 -4.88
CA LEU A 167 5.17 -15.31 -3.86
C LEU A 167 5.07 -13.89 -4.39
N LEU A 168 3.86 -13.46 -4.70
CA LEU A 168 3.54 -12.14 -5.22
C LEU A 168 3.07 -11.24 -4.07
N GLU A 169 3.86 -10.23 -3.73
CA GLU A 169 3.37 -9.12 -2.91
C GLU A 169 2.82 -8.02 -3.82
N GLY A 170 1.55 -7.69 -3.67
CA GLY A 170 0.88 -6.74 -4.54
C GLY A 170 0.46 -5.46 -3.85
N GLY A 171 0.81 -4.31 -4.43
CA GLY A 171 0.06 -3.07 -4.27
C GLY A 171 -1.18 -3.14 -5.17
N ASN A 172 -2.34 -2.77 -4.65
CA ASN A 172 -3.62 -2.92 -5.33
C ASN A 172 -4.20 -1.57 -5.78
N THR A 173 -3.37 -0.69 -6.36
CA THR A 173 -3.86 0.57 -6.95
C THR A 173 -4.69 0.35 -8.21
N ASP A 174 -4.46 -0.78 -8.90
CA ASP A 174 -5.25 -1.31 -9.99
C ASP A 174 -5.67 -2.75 -9.67
N PRO A 175 -6.82 -2.97 -9.02
CA PRO A 175 -7.30 -4.29 -8.64
C PRO A 175 -7.53 -5.23 -9.82
N ARG A 176 -8.03 -4.72 -10.97
CA ARG A 176 -8.26 -5.55 -12.16
C ARG A 176 -6.95 -5.95 -12.84
N GLY A 177 -5.99 -5.03 -12.96
CA GLY A 177 -4.65 -5.35 -13.45
C GLY A 177 -3.94 -6.35 -12.53
N THR A 178 -4.10 -6.21 -11.20
CA THR A 178 -3.57 -7.17 -10.24
C THR A 178 -4.22 -8.55 -10.42
N LEU A 179 -5.54 -8.62 -10.59
CA LEU A 179 -6.24 -9.87 -10.86
C LEU A 179 -5.76 -10.53 -12.16
N ALA A 180 -5.61 -9.77 -13.25
CA ALA A 180 -5.08 -10.27 -14.51
C ALA A 180 -3.66 -10.86 -14.37
N ARG A 181 -2.81 -10.25 -13.54
CA ARG A 181 -1.46 -10.78 -13.22
C ARG A 181 -1.54 -12.09 -12.43
N ILE A 182 -2.43 -12.15 -11.44
CA ILE A 182 -2.69 -13.39 -10.68
C ILE A 182 -3.14 -14.51 -11.63
N GLN A 183 -4.04 -14.21 -12.57
CA GLN A 183 -4.49 -15.15 -13.59
C GLN A 183 -3.31 -15.63 -14.45
N ARG A 184 -2.55 -14.71 -15.03
CA ARG A 184 -1.41 -15.03 -15.92
C ARG A 184 -0.35 -15.91 -15.25
N ILE A 185 -0.01 -15.64 -13.99
CA ILE A 185 0.97 -16.44 -13.24
C ILE A 185 0.33 -17.75 -12.76
N GLY A 186 -0.91 -17.69 -12.29
CA GLY A 186 -1.65 -18.82 -11.72
C GLY A 186 -1.94 -19.93 -12.72
N GLU A 187 -2.17 -19.61 -14.01
CA GLU A 187 -2.39 -20.60 -15.08
C GLU A 187 -1.26 -21.65 -15.20
N SER A 188 -0.06 -21.30 -14.80
CA SER A 188 1.11 -22.20 -14.81
C SER A 188 1.43 -22.78 -13.42
N ARG A 189 0.51 -22.69 -12.47
CA ARG A 189 0.66 -23.17 -11.09
C ARG A 189 -0.43 -24.19 -10.76
N THR A 190 -0.09 -25.11 -9.87
CA THR A 190 -1.02 -26.17 -9.43
C THR A 190 -2.10 -25.57 -8.52
N ARG A 191 -1.72 -24.61 -7.69
CA ARG A 191 -2.62 -23.90 -6.77
C ARG A 191 -2.24 -22.45 -6.58
N THR A 192 -3.25 -21.61 -6.37
CA THR A 192 -3.10 -20.19 -6.03
C THR A 192 -3.77 -19.90 -4.69
N HIS A 193 -2.98 -19.40 -3.76
CA HIS A 193 -3.42 -19.00 -2.42
C HIS A 193 -3.34 -17.49 -2.28
N MET A 194 -4.39 -16.85 -1.78
CA MET A 194 -4.40 -15.41 -1.51
C MET A 194 -4.62 -15.15 -0.03
N GLU A 195 -3.74 -14.37 0.59
CA GLU A 195 -3.88 -13.90 1.97
C GLU A 195 -3.89 -12.37 2.00
N VAL A 196 -4.90 -11.77 2.63
CA VAL A 196 -5.05 -10.31 2.74
C VAL A 196 -5.07 -9.90 4.21
N ILE A 197 -4.23 -8.91 4.56
CA ILE A 197 -4.15 -8.41 5.92
C ILE A 197 -5.20 -7.32 6.12
N ALA A 198 -6.12 -7.58 7.04
CA ALA A 198 -7.09 -6.63 7.55
C ALA A 198 -6.46 -5.80 8.67
N LEU A 199 -6.31 -4.51 8.44
CA LEU A 199 -5.81 -3.57 9.43
C LEU A 199 -6.56 -2.24 9.28
N PRO A 200 -7.02 -1.59 10.37
CA PRO A 200 -7.62 -0.26 10.32
C PRO A 200 -6.72 0.75 9.60
N ARG A 201 -7.35 1.67 8.86
CA ARG A 201 -6.66 2.66 8.02
C ARG A 201 -5.66 3.48 8.81
N GLU A 202 -6.07 3.96 9.97
CA GLU A 202 -5.26 4.84 10.83
C GLU A 202 -4.03 4.12 11.38
N GLN A 203 -4.18 2.85 11.75
CA GLN A 203 -3.07 2.04 12.25
C GLN A 203 -2.03 1.76 11.15
N SER A 204 -2.47 1.52 9.92
CA SER A 204 -1.57 1.31 8.80
C SER A 204 -0.93 2.62 8.31
N ASP A 205 -1.64 3.75 8.38
CA ASP A 205 -1.10 5.07 8.04
C ASP A 205 -0.01 5.49 9.05
N LEU A 206 -0.23 5.23 10.35
CA LEU A 206 0.82 5.40 11.37
C LEU A 206 2.06 4.53 11.07
N ALA A 207 1.85 3.25 10.78
CA ALA A 207 2.96 2.34 10.49
C ALA A 207 3.72 2.71 9.20
N ARG A 208 3.06 3.33 8.22
CA ARG A 208 3.67 3.91 7.03
C ARG A 208 4.65 5.04 7.39
N LEU A 209 4.20 5.97 8.26
CA LEU A 209 5.03 7.08 8.72
C LEU A 209 6.22 6.59 9.57
N GLU A 210 5.98 5.68 10.50
CA GLU A 210 7.05 5.08 11.31
C GLU A 210 8.10 4.39 10.45
N ARG A 211 7.69 3.62 9.44
CA ARG A 211 8.63 2.96 8.51
C ARG A 211 9.49 3.98 7.78
N PHE A 212 8.90 5.09 7.30
CA PHE A 212 9.63 6.15 6.62
C PHE A 212 10.65 6.80 7.55
N VAL A 213 10.24 7.18 8.77
CA VAL A 213 11.10 7.79 9.77
C VAL A 213 12.22 6.84 10.20
N ASN A 214 11.90 5.58 10.45
CA ASN A 214 12.89 4.57 10.82
C ASN A 214 13.94 4.36 9.70
N GLY A 215 13.53 4.33 8.42
CA GLY A 215 14.46 4.26 7.31
C GLY A 215 15.42 5.46 7.27
N ARG A 216 14.93 6.67 7.55
CA ARG A 216 15.80 7.86 7.68
C ARG A 216 16.82 7.73 8.81
N GLU A 217 16.44 7.12 9.92
CA GLU A 217 17.33 6.92 11.06
C GLU A 217 18.36 5.82 10.83
N THR A 218 17.98 4.73 10.14
CA THR A 218 18.86 3.58 9.94
C THR A 218 19.73 3.68 8.69
N ASP A 219 19.13 4.10 7.57
CA ASP A 219 19.75 4.05 6.25
C ASP A 219 20.11 5.44 5.70
N GLY A 220 19.74 6.48 6.45
CA GLY A 220 19.90 7.88 6.05
C GLY A 220 18.82 8.39 5.09
N PHE A 221 17.91 7.54 4.62
CA PHE A 221 16.73 7.90 3.84
C PHE A 221 15.59 6.90 4.09
N GLY A 222 14.36 7.34 3.91
CA GLY A 222 13.17 6.49 4.01
C GLY A 222 12.48 6.34 2.66
N ARG A 223 11.60 5.36 2.53
CA ARG A 223 10.72 5.24 1.38
C ARG A 223 9.38 5.86 1.73
N TYR A 224 9.14 7.03 1.18
CA TYR A 224 7.90 7.75 1.43
C TYR A 224 6.77 7.20 0.55
N VAL A 225 5.61 7.04 1.15
CA VAL A 225 4.34 6.75 0.48
C VAL A 225 3.37 7.84 0.89
N THR A 226 2.79 8.56 -0.05
CA THR A 226 1.81 9.61 0.28
C THR A 226 0.56 9.00 0.91
N ARG A 227 -0.17 9.76 1.74
CA ARG A 227 -1.47 9.34 2.28
C ARG A 227 -2.45 8.99 1.15
N GLN A 228 -2.48 9.76 0.08
CA GLN A 228 -3.32 9.49 -1.07
C GLN A 228 -3.02 8.12 -1.71
N THR A 229 -1.75 7.77 -1.85
CA THR A 229 -1.34 6.45 -2.36
C THR A 229 -1.68 5.33 -1.37
N HIS A 230 -1.46 5.55 -0.06
CA HIS A 230 -1.88 4.63 0.98
C HIS A 230 -3.39 4.35 0.90
N ASP A 231 -4.22 5.39 0.77
CA ASP A 231 -5.68 5.26 0.71
C ASP A 231 -6.14 4.54 -0.55
N ARG A 232 -5.52 4.81 -1.70
CA ARG A 232 -5.81 4.06 -2.93
C ARG A 232 -5.49 2.57 -2.79
N LEU A 233 -4.38 2.25 -2.15
CA LEU A 233 -3.98 0.86 -1.88
C LEU A 233 -4.90 0.19 -0.85
N TYR A 234 -5.37 0.95 0.15
CA TYR A 234 -6.35 0.48 1.14
C TYR A 234 -7.68 0.08 0.48
N LEU A 235 -8.25 0.98 -0.33
CA LEU A 235 -9.50 0.72 -1.07
C LEU A 235 -9.32 -0.36 -2.15
N GLY A 236 -8.20 -0.33 -2.87
CA GLY A 236 -7.90 -1.31 -3.90
C GLY A 236 -7.76 -2.73 -3.36
N SER A 237 -7.31 -2.88 -2.10
CA SER A 237 -7.28 -4.20 -1.46
C SER A 237 -8.68 -4.76 -1.20
N SER A 238 -9.64 -3.93 -0.80
CA SER A 238 -11.05 -4.32 -0.64
C SER A 238 -11.66 -4.71 -1.98
N GLU A 239 -11.43 -3.92 -3.00
CA GLU A 239 -11.95 -4.20 -4.34
C GLU A 239 -11.37 -5.49 -4.93
N LEU A 240 -10.06 -5.75 -4.74
CA LEU A 240 -9.47 -7.01 -5.20
C LEU A 240 -10.09 -8.23 -4.51
N VAL A 241 -10.34 -8.18 -3.21
CA VAL A 241 -11.02 -9.26 -2.48
C VAL A 241 -12.43 -9.47 -3.05
N ARG A 242 -13.17 -8.39 -3.29
CA ARG A 242 -14.52 -8.45 -3.87
C ARG A 242 -14.50 -9.08 -5.26
N LEU A 243 -13.55 -8.70 -6.11
CA LEU A 243 -13.41 -9.28 -7.46
C LEU A 243 -13.09 -10.78 -7.39
N VAL A 244 -12.16 -11.19 -6.51
CA VAL A 244 -11.79 -12.60 -6.33
C VAL A 244 -12.97 -13.45 -5.85
N GLU A 245 -13.84 -12.89 -4.99
CA GLU A 245 -15.03 -13.60 -4.50
C GLU A 245 -16.14 -13.70 -5.55
N SER A 246 -16.36 -12.63 -6.33
CA SER A 246 -17.55 -12.50 -7.18
C SER A 246 -17.33 -12.92 -8.63
N GLU A 247 -16.11 -12.89 -9.15
CA GLU A 247 -15.83 -13.24 -10.54
C GLU A 247 -15.53 -14.75 -10.70
N SER A 248 -15.87 -15.31 -11.87
CA SER A 248 -15.56 -16.69 -12.24
C SER A 248 -15.32 -16.74 -13.76
N PRO A 249 -14.28 -17.46 -14.23
CA PRO A 249 -13.29 -18.17 -13.43
C PRO A 249 -12.18 -17.24 -12.92
N VAL A 250 -11.83 -17.34 -11.65
CA VAL A 250 -10.66 -16.71 -11.07
C VAL A 250 -9.76 -17.81 -10.52
N PRO A 251 -8.49 -17.89 -10.91
CA PRO A 251 -7.59 -18.95 -10.44
C PRO A 251 -7.02 -18.63 -9.05
N VAL A 252 -7.91 -18.48 -8.08
CA VAL A 252 -7.59 -18.40 -6.66
C VAL A 252 -8.30 -19.55 -5.96
N ASP A 253 -7.53 -20.55 -5.54
CA ASP A 253 -8.04 -21.77 -4.93
C ASP A 253 -8.37 -21.58 -3.46
N SER A 254 -7.67 -20.72 -2.76
CA SER A 254 -8.00 -20.35 -1.37
C SER A 254 -7.80 -18.87 -1.09
N LEU A 255 -8.70 -18.32 -0.29
CA LEU A 255 -8.71 -16.93 0.12
C LEU A 255 -8.79 -16.82 1.63
N ARG A 256 -7.83 -16.12 2.23
CA ARG A 256 -7.78 -15.84 3.67
C ARG A 256 -7.80 -14.35 3.94
N ILE A 257 -8.59 -13.95 4.92
CA ILE A 257 -8.52 -12.64 5.55
C ILE A 257 -7.95 -12.83 6.95
N ARG A 258 -6.98 -12.01 7.31
CA ARG A 258 -6.31 -12.15 8.60
C ARG A 258 -5.92 -10.80 9.19
N THR A 259 -5.76 -10.77 10.51
CA THR A 259 -4.96 -9.74 11.19
C THR A 259 -3.48 -10.11 11.10
N ARG A 260 -2.61 -9.35 11.74
CA ARG A 260 -1.20 -9.74 11.91
C ARG A 260 -1.04 -11.03 12.73
N ALA A 261 -1.99 -11.33 13.62
CA ALA A 261 -1.91 -12.42 14.58
C ALA A 261 -2.72 -13.66 14.17
N GLU A 262 -3.92 -13.48 13.62
CA GLU A 262 -4.88 -14.57 13.44
C GLU A 262 -5.60 -14.52 12.10
N ILE A 263 -6.15 -15.66 11.67
CA ILE A 263 -7.01 -15.79 10.50
C ILE A 263 -8.45 -15.51 10.94
N LEU A 264 -9.09 -14.52 10.30
CA LEU A 264 -10.46 -14.11 10.56
C LEU A 264 -11.47 -14.88 9.70
N TYR A 265 -11.04 -15.20 8.48
CA TYR A 265 -11.84 -15.93 7.49
C TYR A 265 -10.94 -16.73 6.56
N GLU A 266 -11.37 -17.91 6.21
CA GLU A 266 -10.76 -18.76 5.21
C GLU A 266 -11.84 -19.48 4.39
N ASN A 267 -11.64 -19.53 3.08
CA ASN A 267 -12.47 -20.30 2.16
C ASN A 267 -11.62 -20.86 1.02
N HIS A 268 -12.10 -21.93 0.39
CA HIS A 268 -11.42 -22.57 -0.73
C HIS A 268 -12.42 -22.91 -1.84
N ARG A 269 -11.91 -23.01 -3.07
CA ARG A 269 -12.72 -23.48 -4.21
C ARG A 269 -12.73 -24.99 -4.29
N MET A 270 -13.89 -25.52 -4.60
CA MET A 270 -14.10 -26.94 -4.92
C MET A 270 -13.69 -27.23 -6.38
N SER A 271 -13.65 -28.49 -6.76
CA SER A 271 -13.28 -28.92 -8.11
C SER A 271 -14.19 -28.40 -9.22
N ASP A 272 -15.42 -28.00 -8.90
CA ASP A 272 -16.37 -27.36 -9.81
C ASP A 272 -16.19 -25.84 -9.94
N GLY A 273 -15.20 -25.29 -9.25
CA GLY A 273 -14.90 -23.86 -9.24
C GLY A 273 -15.76 -23.01 -8.29
N GLN A 274 -16.72 -23.62 -7.59
CA GLN A 274 -17.51 -22.92 -6.59
C GLN A 274 -16.76 -22.80 -5.27
N TRP A 275 -17.05 -21.75 -4.50
CA TRP A 275 -16.57 -21.64 -3.13
C TRP A 275 -17.22 -22.70 -2.25
N HIS A 276 -16.45 -23.33 -1.37
CA HIS A 276 -16.94 -24.33 -0.44
C HIS A 276 -17.99 -23.75 0.51
N ASP A 277 -17.68 -22.60 1.10
CA ASP A 277 -18.60 -21.88 1.96
C ASP A 277 -19.11 -20.62 1.26
N GLN A 278 -20.19 -20.03 1.79
CA GLN A 278 -20.69 -18.75 1.28
C GLN A 278 -19.59 -17.68 1.33
N PRO A 279 -19.30 -16.99 0.21
CA PRO A 279 -18.28 -15.94 0.17
C PRO A 279 -18.58 -14.83 1.17
N ARG A 280 -17.61 -14.51 2.04
CA ARG A 280 -17.67 -13.48 3.07
C ARG A 280 -16.33 -12.83 3.37
N ALA A 281 -15.32 -13.01 2.50
CA ALA A 281 -13.99 -12.47 2.72
C ALA A 281 -14.01 -10.94 2.71
N TRP A 282 -14.74 -10.33 1.76
CA TRP A 282 -14.89 -8.88 1.73
C TRP A 282 -15.55 -8.36 3.03
N THR A 283 -16.61 -9.01 3.49
CA THR A 283 -17.27 -8.64 4.76
C THR A 283 -16.31 -8.77 5.94
N ALA A 284 -15.59 -9.88 6.05
CA ALA A 284 -14.62 -10.09 7.12
C ALA A 284 -13.48 -9.04 7.13
N LEU A 285 -13.03 -8.62 5.92
CA LEU A 285 -12.05 -7.57 5.76
C LEU A 285 -12.57 -6.21 6.25
N GLU A 286 -13.79 -5.84 5.84
CA GLU A 286 -14.37 -4.55 6.20
C GLU A 286 -14.81 -4.49 7.67
N ASP A 287 -15.35 -5.59 8.22
CA ASP A 287 -15.71 -5.69 9.63
C ASP A 287 -14.49 -5.44 10.53
N GLU A 288 -13.35 -6.08 10.26
CA GLU A 288 -12.11 -5.87 11.02
C GLU A 288 -11.57 -4.45 10.87
N ARG A 289 -11.59 -3.91 9.66
CA ARG A 289 -11.10 -2.55 9.37
C ARG A 289 -11.92 -1.46 10.05
N ASN A 290 -13.24 -1.69 10.16
CA ASN A 290 -14.19 -0.69 10.65
C ASN A 290 -14.58 -0.89 12.11
N ARG A 291 -14.23 -2.03 12.74
CA ARG A 291 -14.57 -2.26 14.16
C ARG A 291 -14.04 -1.16 15.07
N GLU A 292 -14.68 -1.04 16.19
CA GLU A 292 -14.16 -0.19 17.27
C GLU A 292 -12.82 -0.74 17.81
N TRP A 293 -11.97 0.17 18.21
CA TRP A 293 -10.71 -0.21 18.84
C TRP A 293 -10.92 -0.52 20.32
N THR A 294 -10.22 -1.52 20.79
CA THR A 294 -10.11 -1.80 22.22
C THR A 294 -9.40 -0.64 22.94
N ARG A 295 -9.55 -0.59 24.26
CA ARG A 295 -8.82 0.40 25.08
C ARG A 295 -7.30 0.29 24.94
N GLU A 296 -6.81 -0.93 24.80
CA GLU A 296 -5.36 -1.19 24.61
C GLU A 296 -4.87 -0.70 23.26
N GLU A 297 -5.62 -0.94 22.18
CA GLU A 297 -5.28 -0.44 20.85
C GLU A 297 -5.26 1.09 20.79
N ARG A 298 -6.24 1.75 21.39
CA ARG A 298 -6.28 3.23 21.50
C ARG A 298 -5.02 3.75 22.20
N ARG A 299 -4.70 3.20 23.36
CA ARG A 299 -3.52 3.59 24.12
C ARG A 299 -2.24 3.33 23.34
N THR A 300 -2.09 2.16 22.72
CA THR A 300 -0.92 1.82 21.94
C THR A 300 -0.75 2.76 20.76
N PHE A 301 -1.84 3.12 20.08
CA PHE A 301 -1.82 4.08 18.98
C PHE A 301 -1.37 5.47 19.45
N GLU A 302 -1.97 5.99 20.54
CA GLU A 302 -1.60 7.30 21.12
C GLU A 302 -0.13 7.34 21.55
N ASP A 303 0.36 6.30 22.23
CA ASP A 303 1.76 6.19 22.66
C ASP A 303 2.72 6.20 21.46
N ARG A 304 2.36 5.52 20.36
CA ARG A 304 3.16 5.48 19.13
C ARG A 304 3.17 6.82 18.42
N VAL A 305 2.00 7.46 18.25
CA VAL A 305 1.90 8.80 17.64
C VAL A 305 2.69 9.83 18.45
N THR A 306 2.64 9.76 19.79
CA THR A 306 3.39 10.66 20.66
C THR A 306 4.89 10.50 20.44
N ARG A 307 5.41 9.27 20.50
CA ARG A 307 6.84 8.98 20.25
C ARG A 307 7.30 9.46 18.86
N LEU A 308 6.49 9.19 17.83
CA LEU A 308 6.79 9.63 16.48
C LEU A 308 6.84 11.16 16.39
N SER A 309 5.89 11.85 17.04
CA SER A 309 5.84 13.32 17.08
C SER A 309 7.05 13.92 17.77
N GLU A 310 7.45 13.38 18.93
CA GLU A 310 8.61 13.84 19.68
C GLU A 310 9.91 13.68 18.88
N LEU A 311 10.08 12.53 18.22
CA LEU A 311 11.22 12.28 17.35
C LEU A 311 11.25 13.27 16.19
N VAL A 312 10.14 13.42 15.46
CA VAL A 312 10.06 14.33 14.31
C VAL A 312 10.28 15.79 14.75
N ALA A 313 9.74 16.23 15.88
CA ALA A 313 9.96 17.57 16.41
C ALA A 313 11.43 17.83 16.75
N SER A 314 12.09 16.85 17.39
CA SER A 314 13.54 16.92 17.69
C SER A 314 14.36 17.04 16.41
N LYS A 315 14.06 16.24 15.39
CA LYS A 315 14.75 16.26 14.09
C LYS A 315 14.46 17.52 13.28
N THR A 316 13.23 18.04 13.34
CA THR A 316 12.85 19.30 12.69
C THR A 316 13.67 20.47 13.22
N SER A 317 14.02 20.46 14.49
CA SER A 317 14.90 21.49 15.08
C SER A 317 16.32 21.48 14.50
N GLN A 318 16.77 20.35 13.97
CA GLN A 318 18.11 20.17 13.39
C GLN A 318 18.11 20.40 11.87
N ASP A 319 17.10 19.89 11.16
CA ASP A 319 16.93 20.02 9.71
C ASP A 319 15.45 20.26 9.38
N PRO A 320 14.98 21.51 9.42
CA PRO A 320 13.57 21.85 9.17
C PRO A 320 13.11 21.48 7.76
N ALA A 321 13.97 21.66 6.74
CA ALA A 321 13.59 21.41 5.35
C ALA A 321 13.21 19.93 5.12
N ARG A 322 13.92 19.04 5.78
CA ARG A 322 13.73 17.59 5.63
C ARG A 322 12.60 17.03 6.49
N TRP A 323 12.34 17.60 7.67
CA TRP A 323 11.46 16.98 8.67
C TRP A 323 10.12 17.70 8.87
N ALA A 324 10.04 19.01 8.62
CA ALA A 324 8.80 19.78 8.83
C ALA A 324 7.58 19.22 8.05
N PRO A 325 7.70 18.68 6.83
CA PRO A 325 6.55 18.09 6.13
C PRO A 325 5.86 16.98 6.91
N LEU A 326 6.61 16.21 7.72
CA LEU A 326 6.06 15.10 8.52
C LEU A 326 5.21 15.57 9.70
N VAL A 327 5.41 16.79 10.20
CA VAL A 327 4.57 17.35 11.28
C VAL A 327 3.12 17.44 10.82
N ALA A 328 2.88 17.98 9.62
CA ALA A 328 1.52 18.07 9.05
C ALA A 328 0.90 16.67 8.78
N GLU A 329 1.72 15.69 8.36
CA GLU A 329 1.28 14.31 8.19
C GLU A 329 0.81 13.68 9.50
N ILE A 330 1.55 13.88 10.58
CA ILE A 330 1.21 13.34 11.91
C ILE A 330 -0.03 14.04 12.46
N ASP A 331 -0.16 15.36 12.31
CA ASP A 331 -1.35 16.09 12.75
C ASP A 331 -2.59 15.65 11.98
N GLY A 332 -2.48 15.48 10.66
CA GLY A 332 -3.57 14.93 9.86
C GLY A 332 -3.94 13.49 10.23
N LEU A 333 -2.98 12.67 10.70
CA LEU A 333 -3.25 11.33 11.20
C LEU A 333 -4.02 11.37 12.53
N ARG A 334 -3.71 12.29 13.44
CA ARG A 334 -4.47 12.47 14.68
C ARG A 334 -5.94 12.80 14.42
N VAL A 335 -6.18 13.74 13.51
CA VAL A 335 -7.55 14.11 13.09
C VAL A 335 -8.28 12.90 12.49
N LEU A 336 -7.61 12.14 11.63
CA LEU A 336 -8.18 10.92 11.03
C LEU A 336 -8.57 9.89 12.09
N ALA A 337 -7.80 9.75 13.16
CA ALA A 337 -7.99 8.75 14.20
C ALA A 337 -9.01 9.15 15.29
N GLU A 338 -9.42 10.43 15.37
CA GLU A 338 -10.35 10.92 16.39
C GLU A 338 -11.62 10.04 16.57
N PRO A 339 -12.34 9.63 15.49
CA PRO A 339 -13.51 8.78 15.66
C PRO A 339 -13.21 7.46 16.36
N LYS A 340 -12.07 6.83 16.04
CA LYS A 340 -11.63 5.56 16.63
C LYS A 340 -11.15 5.74 18.08
N LEU A 341 -10.53 6.87 18.39
CA LEU A 341 -10.00 7.17 19.72
C LEU A 341 -11.12 7.48 20.71
N PHE A 342 -12.14 8.23 20.29
CA PHE A 342 -13.22 8.71 21.17
C PHE A 342 -14.51 7.92 21.07
N GLY A 343 -14.58 6.90 20.18
CA GLY A 343 -15.79 6.08 19.98
C GLY A 343 -16.95 6.87 19.38
N LEU A 344 -16.64 7.87 18.56
CA LEU A 344 -17.65 8.62 17.84
C LEU A 344 -18.09 7.77 16.65
N ALA A 345 -19.38 7.42 16.59
CA ALA A 345 -19.95 6.71 15.43
C ALA A 345 -19.73 7.55 14.17
N THR A 346 -19.08 6.97 13.15
CA THR A 346 -18.90 7.55 11.82
C THR A 346 -20.13 7.30 10.95
#